data_62f83a63673cb78a6c005ec58f5cfd29
#
_entry.id   62f83a63673cb78a6c005ec58f5cfd29
#
_cell.length_a   1.000
_cell.length_b   1.000
_cell.length_c   1.000
_cell.angle_alpha   90.00
_cell.angle_beta   90.00
_cell.angle_gamma   90.00
#
_symmetry.space_group_name_H-M   'P 1'
#
loop_
_entity.id
_entity.type
_entity.pdbx_description
1 polymer ?
#
loop_
_entity_poly.entity_id
_entity_poly.type
_entity_poly.pdbx_seq_one_letter_code
_entity_poly.pdbx_strand_id
1 'polypeptide(L)'
;MAFATIDVTKGITGVTPVANGGTALSSGFVNGSTALNEADQWRVTADFTPAGYVTANWERVDTNFAKIGTGMSESSGVFTFPSTGIWRIDWDTNGKYNGSSREIATRIAITTDDASYGYVTEAGSFLSRTDSNTTYYSVHAQGIVDITNVSTHKVKFFHNTEDTVTADGATGENKIYATFLRLGDT
;
A
#
# COMPACT_ATOMS: atom_id res chain seq x y z
N MET A 1 30.94 -29.28 -40.32
CA MET A 1 31.29 -28.06 -39.59
C MET A 1 31.42 -28.39 -38.12
N ALA A 2 32.59 -28.17 -37.52
CA ALA A 2 32.78 -28.38 -36.10
C ALA A 2 32.16 -27.20 -35.35
N PHE A 3 31.24 -27.46 -34.43
CA PHE A 3 30.73 -26.42 -33.52
C PHE A 3 31.83 -26.06 -32.51
N ALA A 4 32.21 -24.79 -32.43
CA ALA A 4 33.11 -24.33 -31.41
C ALA A 4 32.41 -24.45 -30.05
N THR A 5 32.97 -25.26 -29.18
CA THR A 5 32.49 -25.35 -27.79
C THR A 5 33.01 -24.12 -27.02
N ILE A 6 32.11 -23.31 -26.47
CA ILE A 6 32.51 -22.21 -25.59
C ILE A 6 32.81 -22.81 -24.23
N ASP A 7 34.06 -22.71 -23.80
CA ASP A 7 34.47 -23.13 -22.45
C ASP A 7 34.06 -22.05 -21.43
N VAL A 8 32.93 -22.28 -20.81
CA VAL A 8 32.36 -21.36 -19.79
C VAL A 8 33.20 -21.33 -18.49
N THR A 9 34.19 -22.24 -18.33
CA THR A 9 35.07 -22.25 -17.15
C THR A 9 36.15 -21.16 -17.20
N LYS A 10 36.39 -20.57 -18.39
CA LYS A 10 37.40 -19.50 -18.58
C LYS A 10 36.87 -18.09 -18.35
N GLY A 11 35.65 -17.97 -17.85
CA GLY A 11 35.03 -16.71 -17.47
C GLY A 11 34.64 -15.82 -18.65
N ILE A 12 33.36 -15.56 -18.78
CA ILE A 12 32.84 -14.50 -19.64
C ILE A 12 32.96 -13.19 -18.86
N THR A 13 33.87 -12.31 -19.29
CA THR A 13 33.92 -10.94 -18.74
C THR A 13 32.87 -10.07 -19.41
N GLY A 14 31.98 -9.51 -18.62
CA GLY A 14 30.87 -8.66 -19.09
C GLY A 14 29.52 -9.35 -19.09
N VAL A 15 28.50 -8.60 -19.48
CA VAL A 15 27.12 -9.07 -19.53
C VAL A 15 26.87 -9.75 -20.88
N THR A 16 26.49 -11.02 -20.87
CA THR A 16 26.07 -11.73 -22.10
C THR A 16 24.75 -11.14 -22.58
N PRO A 17 24.64 -10.65 -23.84
CA PRO A 17 23.37 -10.15 -24.37
C PRO A 17 22.25 -11.19 -24.30
N VAL A 18 21.01 -10.75 -24.07
CA VAL A 18 19.82 -11.64 -24.00
C VAL A 18 19.66 -12.46 -25.29
N ALA A 19 19.98 -11.88 -26.46
CA ALA A 19 19.98 -12.58 -27.77
C ALA A 19 20.91 -13.80 -27.81
N ASN A 20 21.91 -13.87 -26.94
CA ASN A 20 22.88 -14.98 -26.84
C ASN A 20 22.65 -15.85 -25.59
N GLY A 21 21.46 -15.82 -25.02
CA GLY A 21 21.10 -16.60 -23.84
C GLY A 21 21.55 -16.02 -22.51
N GLY A 22 22.04 -14.78 -22.48
CA GLY A 22 22.36 -14.05 -21.26
C GLY A 22 21.11 -13.52 -20.57
N THR A 23 21.20 -13.33 -19.26
CA THR A 23 20.09 -12.73 -18.45
C THR A 23 20.09 -11.20 -18.49
N ALA A 24 21.11 -10.59 -19.12
CA ALA A 24 21.40 -9.14 -19.08
C ALA A 24 21.63 -8.57 -17.65
N LEU A 25 21.82 -9.42 -16.67
CA LEU A 25 21.99 -9.05 -15.27
C LEU A 25 23.43 -9.31 -14.81
N SER A 26 24.06 -8.32 -14.20
CA SER A 26 25.37 -8.48 -13.56
C SER A 26 25.34 -9.21 -12.21
N SER A 27 24.15 -9.48 -11.66
CA SER A 27 23.92 -10.05 -10.33
C SER A 27 23.44 -11.50 -10.31
N GLY A 28 23.37 -12.19 -11.47
CA GLY A 28 22.99 -13.60 -11.55
C GLY A 28 21.50 -13.91 -11.38
N PHE A 29 20.63 -12.92 -11.33
CA PHE A 29 19.17 -13.12 -11.33
C PHE A 29 18.63 -13.35 -12.75
N VAL A 30 17.69 -14.26 -12.90
CA VAL A 30 17.08 -14.61 -14.17
C VAL A 30 15.97 -13.62 -14.50
N ASN A 31 16.08 -12.92 -15.63
CA ASN A 31 15.02 -12.15 -16.28
C ASN A 31 14.27 -11.13 -15.41
N GLY A 32 14.79 -9.92 -15.37
CA GLY A 32 14.12 -8.77 -14.74
C GLY A 32 14.37 -8.70 -13.23
N SER A 33 14.23 -7.54 -12.66
CA SER A 33 14.27 -7.36 -11.22
C SER A 33 13.04 -8.02 -10.60
N THR A 34 13.22 -9.17 -9.98
CA THR A 34 12.20 -9.79 -9.11
C THR A 34 12.21 -9.18 -7.72
N ALA A 35 13.12 -8.21 -7.48
CA ALA A 35 13.17 -7.50 -6.22
C ALA A 35 12.00 -6.52 -6.11
N LEU A 36 11.44 -6.43 -4.93
CA LEU A 36 10.50 -5.36 -4.57
C LEU A 36 11.22 -4.01 -4.76
N ASN A 37 10.77 -3.20 -5.70
CA ASN A 37 11.41 -1.94 -6.08
C ASN A 37 10.71 -0.69 -5.56
N GLU A 38 9.48 -0.83 -5.08
CA GLU A 38 8.71 0.22 -4.41
C GLU A 38 7.95 -0.38 -3.22
N ALA A 39 8.17 0.19 -2.04
CA ALA A 39 7.39 -0.06 -0.84
C ALA A 39 7.32 1.20 0.00
N ASP A 40 6.14 1.52 0.51
CA ASP A 40 5.93 2.69 1.36
C ASP A 40 4.85 2.43 2.41
N GLN A 41 4.91 3.16 3.52
CA GLN A 41 3.93 3.05 4.58
C GLN A 41 3.66 4.42 5.19
N TRP A 42 2.37 4.72 5.37
CA TRP A 42 1.89 5.97 5.93
C TRP A 42 0.91 5.70 7.05
N ARG A 43 1.00 6.47 8.13
CA ARG A 43 0.12 6.37 9.30
C ARG A 43 -0.67 7.65 9.53
N VAL A 44 -1.74 7.53 10.29
CA VAL A 44 -2.49 8.68 10.82
C VAL A 44 -1.99 8.97 12.23
N THR A 45 -1.58 10.22 12.48
CA THR A 45 -0.83 10.61 13.68
C THR A 45 -1.69 11.05 14.85
N ALA A 46 -2.97 11.34 14.62
CA ALA A 46 -3.88 11.84 15.64
C ALA A 46 -5.22 11.12 15.63
N ASP A 47 -5.83 11.00 16.80
CA ASP A 47 -7.18 10.48 16.95
C ASP A 47 -8.19 11.34 16.16
N PHE A 48 -9.21 10.68 15.59
CA PHE A 48 -10.29 11.33 14.89
C PHE A 48 -11.60 10.56 15.00
N THR A 49 -12.71 11.22 14.70
CA THR A 49 -14.01 10.54 14.53
C THR A 49 -14.18 10.17 13.06
N PRO A 50 -14.32 8.87 12.73
CA PRO A 50 -14.51 8.43 11.35
C PRO A 50 -15.82 8.93 10.74
N ALA A 51 -15.71 9.63 9.61
CA ALA A 51 -16.86 10.22 8.92
C ALA A 51 -16.66 10.30 7.39
N GLY A 52 -15.87 9.41 6.82
CA GLY A 52 -15.62 9.41 5.38
C GLY A 52 -14.14 9.29 5.02
N TYR A 53 -13.71 10.04 4.01
CA TYR A 53 -12.31 10.03 3.59
C TYR A 53 -11.39 10.64 4.64
N VAL A 54 -10.27 9.97 4.94
CA VAL A 54 -9.24 10.46 5.85
C VAL A 54 -8.35 11.44 5.09
N THR A 55 -8.52 12.73 5.37
CA THR A 55 -7.89 13.81 4.61
C THR A 55 -6.77 14.55 5.34
N ALA A 56 -6.49 14.21 6.60
CA ALA A 56 -5.52 14.93 7.43
C ALA A 56 -4.74 14.00 8.35
N ASN A 57 -3.70 14.57 8.96
CA ASN A 57 -2.83 13.90 9.93
C ASN A 57 -2.04 12.71 9.35
N TRP A 58 -1.79 12.70 8.06
CA TRP A 58 -0.97 11.71 7.41
C TRP A 58 0.52 12.00 7.61
N GLU A 59 1.27 10.97 7.96
CA GLU A 59 2.71 10.99 8.11
C GLU A 59 3.31 9.73 7.49
N ARG A 60 4.40 9.87 6.72
CA ARG A 60 5.16 8.67 6.33
C ARG A 60 5.79 8.06 7.57
N VAL A 61 5.65 6.75 7.73
CA VAL A 61 6.25 6.04 8.86
C VAL A 61 7.77 6.26 8.88
N ASP A 62 8.28 6.72 10.00
CA ASP A 62 9.70 7.08 10.22
C ASP A 62 10.36 6.27 11.36
N THR A 63 9.56 5.47 12.09
CA THR A 63 10.04 4.67 13.22
C THR A 63 10.24 3.22 12.79
N ASN A 64 11.48 2.74 12.81
CA ASN A 64 11.86 1.38 12.40
C ASN A 64 11.40 0.98 11.01
N PHE A 65 11.26 1.95 10.11
CA PHE A 65 10.85 1.75 8.73
C PHE A 65 11.72 2.59 7.79
N ALA A 66 12.02 2.04 6.63
CA ALA A 66 12.60 2.76 5.52
C ALA A 66 11.86 2.37 4.24
N LYS A 67 11.37 3.34 3.48
CA LYS A 67 10.75 3.07 2.18
C LYS A 67 11.74 2.47 1.19
N ILE A 68 11.26 1.67 0.26
CA ILE A 68 12.01 1.21 -0.91
C ILE A 68 11.57 2.06 -2.10
N GLY A 69 12.53 2.53 -2.89
CA GLY A 69 12.27 3.34 -4.09
C GLY A 69 11.88 4.78 -3.76
N THR A 70 11.05 5.37 -4.64
CA THR A 70 10.58 6.77 -4.53
C THR A 70 9.54 6.92 -3.43
N GLY A 71 8.64 5.94 -3.30
CA GLY A 71 7.50 5.96 -2.39
C GLY A 71 6.36 6.87 -2.86
N MET A 72 5.23 6.77 -2.19
CA MET A 72 4.03 7.56 -2.47
C MET A 72 4.24 9.05 -2.16
N SER A 73 3.52 9.93 -2.81
CA SER A 73 3.32 11.30 -2.36
C SER A 73 1.89 11.49 -1.86
N GLU A 74 1.72 12.29 -0.81
CA GLU A 74 0.43 12.53 -0.17
C GLU A 74 0.13 14.03 -0.14
N SER A 75 -1.15 14.39 -0.39
CA SER A 75 -1.67 15.73 -0.21
C SER A 75 -3.16 15.66 0.11
N SER A 76 -3.54 16.10 1.31
CA SER A 76 -4.94 16.17 1.77
C SER A 76 -5.69 14.84 1.65
N GLY A 77 -5.03 13.73 1.98
CA GLY A 77 -5.56 12.36 1.91
C GLY A 77 -5.58 11.75 0.52
N VAL A 78 -5.02 12.44 -0.47
CA VAL A 78 -4.84 11.92 -1.84
C VAL A 78 -3.42 11.40 -2.00
N PHE A 79 -3.28 10.12 -2.32
CA PHE A 79 -2.00 9.49 -2.56
C PHE A 79 -1.75 9.30 -4.05
N THR A 80 -0.56 9.70 -4.51
CA THR A 80 -0.09 9.56 -5.89
C THR A 80 1.00 8.50 -5.96
N PHE A 81 0.87 7.59 -6.92
CA PHE A 81 1.83 6.53 -7.17
C PHE A 81 3.10 7.08 -7.85
N PRO A 82 4.30 6.59 -7.47
CA PRO A 82 5.55 7.02 -8.09
C PRO A 82 5.78 6.42 -9.48
N SER A 83 5.14 5.28 -9.78
CA SER A 83 5.29 4.57 -11.05
C SER A 83 4.02 3.76 -11.40
N THR A 84 3.85 3.44 -12.66
CA THR A 84 2.86 2.47 -13.14
C THR A 84 3.21 1.06 -12.66
N GLY A 85 2.26 0.14 -12.69
CA GLY A 85 2.45 -1.26 -12.30
C GLY A 85 1.28 -1.83 -11.52
N ILE A 86 1.41 -3.09 -11.16
CA ILE A 86 0.47 -3.78 -10.28
C ILE A 86 0.86 -3.49 -8.83
N TRP A 87 -0.08 -2.91 -8.07
CA TRP A 87 0.15 -2.51 -6.69
C TRP A 87 -0.79 -3.24 -5.74
N ARG A 88 -0.22 -3.72 -4.64
CA ARG A 88 -0.98 -4.12 -3.45
C ARG A 88 -1.07 -2.93 -2.52
N ILE A 89 -2.28 -2.69 -2.02
CA ILE A 89 -2.59 -1.64 -1.05
C ILE A 89 -3.31 -2.29 0.12
N ASP A 90 -2.78 -2.07 1.31
CA ASP A 90 -3.41 -2.47 2.58
C ASP A 90 -3.84 -1.22 3.33
N TRP A 91 -5.02 -1.25 3.95
CA TRP A 91 -5.55 -0.18 4.79
C TRP A 91 -6.04 -0.76 6.11
N ASP A 92 -5.32 -0.45 7.16
CA ASP A 92 -5.60 -0.91 8.53
C ASP A 92 -6.18 0.22 9.35
N THR A 93 -7.30 -0.04 10.01
CA THR A 93 -7.96 0.89 10.91
C THR A 93 -8.16 0.27 12.28
N ASN A 94 -7.98 1.08 13.30
CA ASN A 94 -8.10 0.70 14.70
C ASN A 94 -8.82 1.81 15.46
N GLY A 95 -9.56 1.44 16.49
CA GLY A 95 -10.21 2.44 17.34
C GLY A 95 -10.97 1.83 18.48
N LYS A 96 -11.71 2.70 19.17
CA LYS A 96 -12.40 2.36 20.43
C LYS A 96 -13.70 3.14 20.59
N TYR A 97 -14.62 2.54 21.35
CA TYR A 97 -15.87 3.17 21.71
C TYR A 97 -16.43 2.60 23.02
N ASN A 98 -16.99 3.47 23.87
CA ASN A 98 -17.75 3.04 25.03
C ASN A 98 -19.24 3.00 24.70
N GLY A 99 -19.61 2.21 23.74
CA GLY A 99 -20.96 2.06 23.20
C GLY A 99 -21.04 0.92 22.20
N SER A 100 -22.15 0.82 21.49
CA SER A 100 -22.32 -0.09 20.37
C SER A 100 -22.36 0.71 19.07
N SER A 101 -21.73 0.20 18.02
CA SER A 101 -21.84 0.72 16.66
C SER A 101 -22.12 -0.44 15.72
N ARG A 102 -23.19 -0.34 14.94
CA ARG A 102 -23.62 -1.40 14.03
C ARG A 102 -22.79 -1.50 12.77
N GLU A 103 -22.12 -0.41 12.43
CA GLU A 103 -21.27 -0.36 11.25
C GLU A 103 -19.95 0.34 11.56
N ILE A 104 -18.87 -0.32 11.17
CA ILE A 104 -17.52 0.23 11.04
C ILE A 104 -17.05 -0.16 9.65
N ALA A 105 -16.99 0.80 8.74
CA ALA A 105 -16.63 0.56 7.34
C ALA A 105 -15.24 1.12 7.04
N THR A 106 -14.41 0.32 6.39
CA THR A 106 -13.05 0.64 5.96
C THR A 106 -12.91 0.31 4.49
N ARG A 107 -12.56 1.30 3.64
CA ARG A 107 -12.55 1.13 2.17
C ARG A 107 -11.31 1.75 1.56
N ILE A 108 -10.86 1.16 0.46
CA ILE A 108 -9.87 1.73 -0.45
C ILE A 108 -10.59 2.23 -1.69
N ALA A 109 -10.40 3.49 -2.06
CA ALA A 109 -11.00 4.11 -3.23
C ALA A 109 -9.93 4.56 -4.22
N ILE A 110 -10.11 4.21 -5.50
CA ILE A 110 -9.21 4.56 -6.61
C ILE A 110 -9.96 5.46 -7.58
N THR A 111 -9.22 6.41 -8.17
CA THR A 111 -9.64 7.11 -9.38
C THR A 111 -8.74 6.73 -10.55
N THR A 112 -9.28 6.77 -11.76
CA THR A 112 -8.55 6.59 -13.02
C THR A 112 -8.59 7.85 -13.90
N ASP A 113 -9.31 8.88 -13.47
CA ASP A 113 -9.53 10.16 -14.17
C ASP A 113 -9.12 11.40 -13.35
N ASP A 114 -8.53 11.20 -12.16
CA ASP A 114 -8.18 12.22 -11.15
C ASP A 114 -9.38 13.02 -10.64
N ALA A 115 -10.59 12.50 -10.78
CA ALA A 115 -11.83 13.18 -10.39
C ALA A 115 -12.79 12.26 -9.62
N SER A 116 -13.20 11.17 -10.23
CA SER A 116 -14.22 10.26 -9.68
C SER A 116 -13.58 9.08 -8.96
N TYR A 117 -13.89 8.91 -7.68
CA TYR A 117 -13.35 7.81 -6.88
C TYR A 117 -14.38 6.68 -6.72
N GLY A 118 -13.98 5.46 -7.08
CA GLY A 118 -14.73 4.24 -6.85
C GLY A 118 -14.08 3.34 -5.80
N TYR A 119 -14.88 2.66 -4.98
CA TYR A 119 -14.34 1.69 -4.03
C TYR A 119 -13.89 0.41 -4.76
N VAL A 120 -12.64 0.01 -4.51
CA VAL A 120 -12.08 -1.24 -5.04
C VAL A 120 -12.12 -2.36 -4.02
N THR A 121 -12.18 -2.01 -2.74
CA THR A 121 -12.35 -2.97 -1.65
C THR A 121 -13.03 -2.33 -0.46
N GLU A 122 -13.74 -3.16 0.28
CA GLU A 122 -14.40 -2.80 1.53
C GLU A 122 -14.21 -3.93 2.54
N ALA A 123 -13.98 -3.54 3.78
CA ALA A 123 -14.05 -4.40 4.95
C ALA A 123 -14.91 -3.72 6.01
N GLY A 124 -15.63 -4.50 6.77
CA GLY A 124 -16.52 -3.99 7.79
C GLY A 124 -16.46 -4.78 9.09
N SER A 125 -16.88 -4.13 10.16
CA SER A 125 -17.02 -4.71 11.49
C SER A 125 -18.16 -4.02 12.22
N PHE A 126 -18.38 -4.42 13.46
CA PHE A 126 -19.29 -3.78 14.39
C PHE A 126 -18.73 -3.85 15.82
N LEU A 127 -19.19 -2.96 16.67
CA LEU A 127 -18.94 -3.01 18.11
C LEU A 127 -20.24 -3.34 18.85
N SER A 128 -20.17 -4.29 19.74
CA SER A 128 -21.27 -4.61 20.66
C SER A 128 -20.80 -4.36 22.07
N ARG A 129 -21.45 -3.42 22.74
CA ARG A 129 -21.17 -3.14 24.15
C ARG A 129 -21.73 -4.26 25.01
N THR A 130 -20.86 -4.86 25.83
CA THR A 130 -21.22 -5.94 26.76
C THR A 130 -21.32 -5.47 28.20
N ASP A 131 -20.64 -4.35 28.52
CA ASP A 131 -20.62 -3.74 29.86
C ASP A 131 -20.37 -2.22 29.75
N SER A 132 -19.91 -1.57 30.83
CA SER A 132 -19.58 -0.14 30.84
C SER A 132 -18.16 0.20 30.39
N ASN A 133 -17.40 -0.77 29.91
CA ASN A 133 -16.01 -0.57 29.49
C ASN A 133 -15.90 -0.22 28.00
N THR A 134 -14.76 0.33 27.65
CA THR A 134 -14.41 0.63 26.26
C THR A 134 -14.16 -0.66 25.49
N THR A 135 -14.77 -0.79 24.32
CA THR A 135 -14.54 -1.86 23.36
C THR A 135 -13.68 -1.36 22.22
N TYR A 136 -12.78 -2.21 21.74
CA TYR A 136 -11.84 -1.90 20.65
C TYR A 136 -12.21 -2.64 19.38
N TYR A 137 -11.88 -2.08 18.24
CA TYR A 137 -11.99 -2.73 16.93
C TYR A 137 -10.68 -2.61 16.14
N SER A 138 -10.51 -3.53 15.20
CA SER A 138 -9.52 -3.45 14.14
C SER A 138 -10.15 -3.98 12.86
N VAL A 139 -10.01 -3.24 11.75
CA VAL A 139 -10.55 -3.63 10.45
C VAL A 139 -9.47 -3.45 9.41
N HIS A 140 -9.29 -4.46 8.57
CA HIS A 140 -8.29 -4.50 7.51
C HIS A 140 -8.97 -4.63 6.15
N ALA A 141 -8.67 -3.70 5.24
CA ALA A 141 -9.05 -3.77 3.84
C ALA A 141 -7.80 -3.89 2.96
N GLN A 142 -7.84 -4.77 1.97
CA GLN A 142 -6.72 -5.02 1.07
C GLN A 142 -7.20 -5.10 -0.38
N GLY A 143 -6.46 -4.51 -1.31
CA GLY A 143 -6.72 -4.61 -2.74
C GLY A 143 -5.45 -4.73 -3.58
N ILE A 144 -5.59 -5.32 -4.76
CA ILE A 144 -4.58 -5.29 -5.82
C ILE A 144 -5.16 -4.48 -6.96
N VAL A 145 -4.40 -3.49 -7.45
CA VAL A 145 -4.84 -2.54 -8.46
C VAL A 145 -3.79 -2.40 -9.56
N ASP A 146 -4.25 -2.15 -10.78
CA ASP A 146 -3.41 -1.85 -11.94
C ASP A 146 -3.32 -0.34 -12.14
N ILE A 147 -2.14 0.22 -11.99
CA ILE A 147 -1.85 1.64 -12.15
C ILE A 147 -1.21 1.86 -13.51
N THR A 148 -2.02 2.21 -14.49
CA THR A 148 -1.57 2.41 -15.88
C THR A 148 -1.15 3.85 -16.18
N ASN A 149 -1.52 4.83 -15.35
CA ASN A 149 -1.18 6.25 -15.53
C ASN A 149 -1.10 6.97 -14.17
N VAL A 150 0.09 7.33 -13.73
CA VAL A 150 0.33 8.01 -12.44
C VAL A 150 -0.25 9.43 -12.37
N SER A 151 -0.54 10.07 -13.51
CA SER A 151 -1.14 11.40 -13.50
C SER A 151 -2.62 11.38 -13.15
N THR A 152 -3.34 10.31 -13.49
CA THR A 152 -4.78 10.19 -13.30
C THR A 152 -5.18 9.17 -12.25
N HIS A 153 -4.32 8.16 -11.97
CA HIS A 153 -4.60 7.15 -10.94
C HIS A 153 -4.13 7.64 -9.58
N LYS A 154 -5.08 7.80 -8.67
CA LYS A 154 -4.85 8.21 -7.28
C LYS A 154 -5.62 7.30 -6.35
N VAL A 155 -5.21 7.24 -5.10
CA VAL A 155 -5.92 6.48 -4.07
C VAL A 155 -6.28 7.35 -2.88
N LYS A 156 -7.43 7.08 -2.29
CA LYS A 156 -7.92 7.63 -1.02
C LYS A 156 -8.36 6.51 -0.09
N PHE A 157 -8.30 6.80 1.19
CA PHE A 157 -8.73 5.88 2.24
C PHE A 157 -9.99 6.40 2.91
N PHE A 158 -10.96 5.53 3.04
CA PHE A 158 -12.25 5.84 3.64
C PHE A 158 -12.39 5.07 4.94
N HIS A 159 -12.84 5.76 5.98
CA HIS A 159 -13.20 5.16 7.25
C HIS A 159 -14.45 5.85 7.79
N ASN A 160 -15.47 5.07 8.10
CA ASN A 160 -16.75 5.56 8.57
C ASN A 160 -17.32 4.65 9.64
N THR A 161 -18.06 5.26 10.56
CA THR A 161 -18.79 4.56 11.62
C THR A 161 -20.18 5.16 11.74
N GLU A 162 -21.15 4.36 12.16
CA GLU A 162 -22.52 4.84 12.39
C GLU A 162 -22.61 5.77 13.62
N ASP A 163 -21.82 5.45 14.67
CA ASP A 163 -21.77 6.17 15.93
C ASP A 163 -20.47 6.97 16.09
N THR A 164 -20.41 7.83 17.12
CA THR A 164 -19.23 8.63 17.45
C THR A 164 -18.13 7.76 18.06
N VAL A 165 -17.46 6.99 17.23
CA VAL A 165 -16.32 6.15 17.56
C VAL A 165 -15.05 6.99 17.51
N THR A 166 -14.06 6.66 18.32
CA THR A 166 -12.71 7.23 18.20
C THR A 166 -11.82 6.28 17.42
N ALA A 167 -11.32 6.73 16.27
CA ALA A 167 -10.24 6.09 15.54
C ALA A 167 -8.90 6.52 16.16
N ASP A 168 -8.05 5.56 16.52
CA ASP A 168 -6.83 5.80 17.30
C ASP A 168 -5.63 6.09 16.40
N GLY A 169 -5.26 7.37 16.22
CA GLY A 169 -4.02 7.79 15.57
C GLY A 169 -2.82 7.77 16.51
N ALA A 170 -1.60 7.64 15.97
CA ALA A 170 -0.38 7.70 16.76
C ALA A 170 0.85 8.04 15.90
N THR A 171 1.83 8.78 16.46
CA THR A 171 3.10 9.11 15.79
C THR A 171 4.19 8.07 16.04
N GLY A 172 4.13 7.32 17.14
CA GLY A 172 5.19 6.38 17.53
C GLY A 172 4.91 4.92 17.13
N GLU A 173 3.70 4.62 16.70
CA GLU A 173 3.26 3.26 16.34
C GLU A 173 2.20 3.30 15.23
N ASN A 174 2.09 2.22 14.47
CA ASN A 174 1.12 2.08 13.40
C ASN A 174 -0.19 1.51 13.95
N LYS A 175 -1.12 2.38 14.32
CA LYS A 175 -2.49 2.00 14.71
C LYS A 175 -3.45 2.08 13.53
N ILE A 176 -3.39 3.19 12.79
CA ILE A 176 -4.13 3.41 11.55
C ILE A 176 -3.10 3.73 10.49
N TYR A 177 -3.00 2.89 9.47
CA TYR A 177 -1.92 3.02 8.50
C TYR A 177 -2.25 2.37 7.15
N ALA A 178 -1.65 2.89 6.10
CA ALA A 178 -1.70 2.35 4.76
C ALA A 178 -0.33 1.82 4.34
N THR A 179 -0.30 0.65 3.71
CA THR A 179 0.91 0.05 3.14
C THR A 179 0.75 -0.09 1.63
N PHE A 180 1.81 0.22 0.90
CA PHE A 180 1.86 0.18 -0.56
C PHE A 180 3.04 -0.68 -0.99
N LEU A 181 2.78 -1.69 -1.82
CA LEU A 181 3.80 -2.56 -2.39
C LEU A 181 3.59 -2.67 -3.89
N ARG A 182 4.60 -2.35 -4.69
CA ARG A 182 4.57 -2.60 -6.13
C ARG A 182 4.99 -4.03 -6.40
N LEU A 183 4.08 -4.82 -6.96
CA LEU A 183 4.28 -6.26 -7.20
C LEU A 183 4.99 -6.54 -8.53
N GLY A 184 4.82 -5.65 -9.52
CA GLY A 184 5.40 -5.83 -10.84
C GLY A 184 4.93 -4.79 -11.86
N ASP A 185 5.28 -5.00 -13.11
CA ASP A 185 4.83 -4.19 -14.24
C ASP A 185 3.38 -4.50 -14.63
N THR A 186 2.72 -3.55 -15.32
CA THR A 186 1.39 -3.73 -15.94
C THR A 186 1.47 -4.61 -17.17
#